data_9d8f458dc8abb3bcef42e3c5b31e3344
#
_entry.id   9d8f458dc8abb3bcef42e3c5b31e3344
#
_cell.length_a   1.000
_cell.length_b   1.000
_cell.length_c   1.000
_cell.angle_alpha   90.00
_cell.angle_beta   90.00
_cell.angle_gamma   90.00
#
_symmetry.space_group_name_H-M   'P 1'
#
loop_
_entity.id
_entity.type
_entity.pdbx_description
1 polymer ?
#
loop_
_entity_poly.entity_id
_entity_poly.type
_entity_poly.pdbx_seq_one_letter_code
_entity_poly.pdbx_strand_id
1 'polypeptide(L)'
;MQKKSLAKIVAVMLAASWVAVPVEALAASVDYRALYSGVDYQNKTTCVIGPESQNMDSVGATIGYAYLKSKLGMATEPRVSAPLNRDMSYMLEYFHIPQPTVMHDAAGQQVILVDHSSYGAAVTGMKKARIVEVIDRHNAGGLESDGFIYYRNIPTAATSSIVYLSFKETGVELPKNIAGVLFAGVMSATDNLQGSNVTALDRQAYEELKEKAGVKDIRVFHKELEKAAFTHEGMSDKEIFETDCKDYVVKDWAMTISQLECLNDEEFAQMKSRMLAYMNTIPGHKAGVLYFLVLKNRSTGAAELLYTGAMAESVAKKAFAGADANHAVLKNNADRKRDVEPAIRTELERYVQY
;
A
#
# COMPACT_ATOMS: atom_id res chain seq x y z
N MET A 1 -44.53 5.09 -82.98
CA MET A 1 -44.25 6.35 -82.31
C MET A 1 -44.60 6.18 -80.84
N GLN A 2 -43.57 6.03 -79.95
CA GLN A 2 -43.71 5.68 -78.57
C GLN A 2 -43.87 6.93 -77.70
N LYS A 3 -44.91 6.94 -76.87
CA LYS A 3 -45.05 7.93 -75.77
C LYS A 3 -44.32 7.40 -74.54
N LYS A 4 -43.28 8.10 -74.08
CA LYS A 4 -42.59 7.86 -72.76
C LYS A 4 -43.40 8.54 -71.67
N SER A 5 -43.91 7.76 -70.73
CA SER A 5 -44.51 8.21 -69.51
C SER A 5 -43.41 8.51 -68.50
N LEU A 6 -43.33 9.73 -67.94
CA LEU A 6 -42.45 10.13 -66.85
C LEU A 6 -43.16 9.84 -65.55
N ALA A 7 -42.70 8.82 -64.83
CA ALA A 7 -43.08 8.60 -63.43
C ALA A 7 -42.26 9.52 -62.51
N LYS A 8 -42.92 10.44 -61.82
CA LYS A 8 -42.32 11.26 -60.77
C LYS A 8 -42.26 10.41 -59.46
N ILE A 9 -41.08 10.03 -59.09
CA ILE A 9 -40.84 9.46 -57.78
C ILE A 9 -40.72 10.64 -56.79
N VAL A 10 -41.71 10.77 -55.91
CA VAL A 10 -41.62 11.68 -54.74
C VAL A 10 -40.93 10.97 -53.67
N ALA A 11 -39.66 11.31 -53.44
CA ALA A 11 -38.91 10.86 -52.26
C ALA A 11 -39.35 11.65 -51.01
N VAL A 12 -40.09 11.02 -50.13
CA VAL A 12 -40.38 11.57 -48.78
C VAL A 12 -39.15 11.34 -47.96
N MET A 13 -38.34 12.38 -47.68
CA MET A 13 -37.29 12.35 -46.66
C MET A 13 -37.97 12.47 -45.30
N LEU A 14 -38.07 11.35 -44.59
CA LEU A 14 -38.31 11.34 -43.15
C LEU A 14 -37.02 11.80 -42.46
N ALA A 15 -36.95 13.08 -42.11
CA ALA A 15 -35.94 13.58 -41.19
C ALA A 15 -36.26 13.05 -39.81
N ALA A 16 -35.66 11.91 -39.45
CA ALA A 16 -35.61 11.48 -38.06
C ALA A 16 -34.73 12.47 -37.26
N SER A 17 -35.32 13.41 -36.58
CA SER A 17 -34.65 14.24 -35.61
C SER A 17 -34.24 13.35 -34.43
N TRP A 18 -33.00 12.89 -34.45
CA TRP A 18 -32.38 12.31 -33.26
C TRP A 18 -32.23 13.44 -32.24
N VAL A 19 -33.15 13.52 -31.29
CA VAL A 19 -32.93 14.32 -30.11
C VAL A 19 -31.83 13.60 -29.34
N ALA A 20 -30.60 14.09 -29.43
CA ALA A 20 -29.52 13.66 -28.60
C ALA A 20 -29.89 14.08 -27.19
N VAL A 21 -30.43 13.15 -26.38
CA VAL A 21 -30.56 13.34 -24.95
C VAL A 21 -29.12 13.40 -24.42
N PRO A 22 -28.71 14.50 -23.76
CA PRO A 22 -27.37 14.57 -23.22
C PRO A 22 -27.16 13.36 -22.26
N VAL A 23 -26.06 12.67 -22.43
CA VAL A 23 -25.71 11.50 -21.57
C VAL A 23 -25.70 11.89 -20.10
N GLU A 24 -25.42 13.15 -19.81
CA GLU A 24 -25.52 13.75 -18.47
C GLU A 24 -26.95 13.72 -17.89
N ALA A 25 -27.99 13.87 -18.74
CA ALA A 25 -29.38 13.81 -18.27
C ALA A 25 -29.84 12.38 -17.91
N LEU A 26 -29.21 11.35 -18.48
CA LEU A 26 -29.50 9.95 -18.14
C LEU A 26 -28.79 9.52 -16.84
N ALA A 27 -27.60 10.06 -16.60
CA ALA A 27 -26.85 9.81 -15.36
C ALA A 27 -27.51 10.46 -14.12
N ALA A 28 -28.23 11.56 -14.30
CA ALA A 28 -28.91 12.27 -13.21
C ALA A 28 -30.12 11.52 -12.62
N SER A 29 -30.52 10.37 -13.18
CA SER A 29 -31.71 9.61 -12.75
C SER A 29 -31.39 8.43 -11.82
N VAL A 30 -30.13 8.11 -11.59
CA VAL A 30 -29.74 6.99 -10.71
C VAL A 30 -29.51 7.51 -9.29
N ASP A 31 -30.35 7.08 -8.34
CA ASP A 31 -30.09 7.29 -6.93
C ASP A 31 -29.06 6.25 -6.44
N TYR A 32 -27.80 6.60 -6.48
CA TYR A 32 -26.73 5.74 -6.03
C TYR A 32 -26.80 5.42 -4.51
N ARG A 33 -27.53 6.24 -3.71
CA ARG A 33 -27.79 5.94 -2.29
C ARG A 33 -28.68 4.72 -2.14
N ALA A 34 -29.61 4.52 -3.07
CA ALA A 34 -30.51 3.38 -3.05
C ALA A 34 -29.78 2.03 -3.23
N LEU A 35 -28.57 2.02 -3.82
CA LEU A 35 -27.78 0.79 -3.97
C LEU A 35 -27.42 0.14 -2.63
N TYR A 36 -27.35 0.92 -1.57
CA TYR A 36 -27.04 0.41 -0.23
C TYR A 36 -28.27 -0.06 0.55
N SER A 37 -29.49 0.22 0.07
CA SER A 37 -30.73 -0.08 0.80
C SER A 37 -31.02 -1.57 0.94
N GLY A 38 -30.43 -2.42 0.07
CA GLY A 38 -30.56 -3.88 0.16
C GLY A 38 -29.68 -4.56 1.21
N VAL A 39 -28.76 -3.81 1.82
CA VAL A 39 -27.84 -4.35 2.83
C VAL A 39 -28.42 -4.12 4.22
N ASP A 40 -28.57 -5.20 5.01
CA ASP A 40 -29.03 -5.11 6.40
C ASP A 40 -27.85 -4.82 7.34
N TYR A 41 -27.74 -3.59 7.81
CA TYR A 41 -26.70 -3.17 8.79
C TYR A 41 -27.10 -3.43 10.25
N GLN A 42 -28.28 -3.98 10.51
CA GLN A 42 -28.78 -4.32 11.86
C GLN A 42 -28.67 -3.19 12.90
N ASN A 43 -28.60 -1.93 12.48
CA ASN A 43 -28.35 -0.77 13.35
C ASN A 43 -27.12 -0.92 14.26
N LYS A 44 -26.11 -1.70 13.80
CA LYS A 44 -24.85 -1.92 14.52
C LYS A 44 -23.76 -1.03 13.96
N THR A 45 -22.81 -0.66 14.82
CA THR A 45 -21.55 -0.06 14.35
C THR A 45 -20.80 -1.06 13.45
N THR A 46 -20.44 -0.61 12.27
CA THR A 46 -19.73 -1.40 11.26
C THR A 46 -18.30 -0.94 11.16
N CYS A 47 -17.36 -1.84 11.37
CA CYS A 47 -15.95 -1.56 11.22
C CYS A 47 -15.56 -1.59 9.74
N VAL A 48 -14.95 -0.53 9.24
CA VAL A 48 -14.35 -0.49 7.90
C VAL A 48 -12.87 -0.82 8.03
N ILE A 49 -12.40 -1.86 7.35
CA ILE A 49 -11.05 -2.38 7.55
C ILE A 49 -10.40 -2.83 6.24
N GLY A 50 -9.11 -2.48 6.08
CA GLY A 50 -8.24 -2.94 5.01
C GLY A 50 -7.60 -4.32 5.29
N PRO A 51 -6.67 -4.77 4.42
CA PRO A 51 -5.95 -6.03 4.57
C PRO A 51 -4.99 -6.02 5.77
N GLU A 52 -4.55 -7.21 6.19
CA GLU A 52 -3.52 -7.36 7.22
C GLU A 52 -2.20 -6.69 6.80
N SER A 53 -1.81 -6.83 5.52
CA SER A 53 -0.69 -6.11 4.92
C SER A 53 -1.09 -4.72 4.47
N GLN A 54 -1.41 -3.84 5.43
CA GLN A 54 -1.88 -2.49 5.15
C GLN A 54 -0.84 -1.63 4.43
N ASN A 55 -1.32 -0.72 3.59
CA ASN A 55 -0.54 0.26 2.86
C ASN A 55 -1.28 1.61 2.80
N MET A 56 -0.66 2.62 2.20
CA MET A 56 -1.22 3.97 2.16
C MET A 56 -2.57 4.04 1.44
N ASP A 57 -2.77 3.24 0.38
CA ASP A 57 -4.05 3.17 -0.34
C ASP A 57 -5.14 2.51 0.50
N SER A 58 -4.85 1.34 1.09
CA SER A 58 -5.82 0.64 1.93
C SER A 58 -6.24 1.46 3.15
N VAL A 59 -5.31 2.18 3.79
CA VAL A 59 -5.61 3.06 4.94
C VAL A 59 -6.43 4.28 4.51
N GLY A 60 -6.02 4.96 3.43
CA GLY A 60 -6.76 6.10 2.87
C GLY A 60 -8.17 5.73 2.44
N ALA A 61 -8.32 4.62 1.71
CA ALA A 61 -9.61 4.10 1.27
C ALA A 61 -10.51 3.71 2.46
N THR A 62 -9.96 3.05 3.49
CA THR A 62 -10.69 2.68 4.71
C THR A 62 -11.26 3.90 5.41
N ILE A 63 -10.46 4.94 5.63
CA ILE A 63 -10.88 6.19 6.27
C ILE A 63 -11.92 6.92 5.42
N GLY A 64 -11.64 7.05 4.11
CA GLY A 64 -12.55 7.72 3.17
C GLY A 64 -13.90 7.03 3.07
N TYR A 65 -13.91 5.69 3.00
CA TYR A 65 -15.14 4.94 2.89
C TYR A 65 -15.95 4.94 4.21
N ALA A 66 -15.29 4.83 5.37
CA ALA A 66 -15.94 4.98 6.66
C ALA A 66 -16.62 6.35 6.78
N TYR A 67 -15.94 7.42 6.38
CA TYR A 67 -16.52 8.76 6.36
C TYR A 67 -17.74 8.84 5.43
N LEU A 68 -17.63 8.35 4.19
CA LEU A 68 -18.73 8.33 3.22
C LEU A 68 -19.97 7.64 3.81
N LYS A 69 -19.80 6.43 4.37
CA LYS A 69 -20.88 5.63 4.92
C LYS A 69 -21.52 6.31 6.14
N SER A 70 -20.72 6.99 6.98
CA SER A 70 -21.26 7.77 8.10
C SER A 70 -22.17 8.92 7.62
N LYS A 71 -21.82 9.59 6.51
CA LYS A 71 -22.65 10.65 5.90
C LYS A 71 -23.90 10.12 5.20
N LEU A 72 -23.91 8.85 4.84
CA LEU A 72 -25.09 8.15 4.34
C LEU A 72 -26.00 7.61 5.47
N GLY A 73 -25.66 7.91 6.73
CA GLY A 73 -26.49 7.57 7.90
C GLY A 73 -26.16 6.24 8.56
N MET A 74 -25.03 5.61 8.20
CA MET A 74 -24.58 4.35 8.78
C MET A 74 -23.59 4.60 9.91
N ALA A 75 -23.70 3.88 11.03
CA ALA A 75 -22.72 3.94 12.09
C ALA A 75 -21.46 3.17 11.64
N THR A 76 -20.40 3.87 11.23
CA THR A 76 -19.16 3.27 10.74
C THR A 76 -17.93 3.83 11.43
N GLU A 77 -16.93 2.98 11.63
CA GLU A 77 -15.65 3.33 12.23
C GLU A 77 -14.50 2.76 11.40
N PRO A 78 -13.49 3.57 11.03
CA PRO A 78 -12.30 3.05 10.38
C PRO A 78 -11.44 2.25 11.37
N ARG A 79 -10.90 1.12 10.92
CA ARG A 79 -9.98 0.25 11.67
C ARG A 79 -8.73 -0.03 10.85
N VAL A 80 -7.63 -0.28 11.52
CA VAL A 80 -6.37 -0.73 10.92
C VAL A 80 -5.98 -2.07 11.52
N SER A 81 -5.26 -2.90 10.76
CA SER A 81 -4.88 -4.26 11.15
C SER A 81 -3.71 -4.31 12.14
N ALA A 82 -2.86 -3.29 12.11
CA ALA A 82 -1.66 -3.13 12.95
C ALA A 82 -1.38 -1.64 13.19
N PRO A 83 -0.50 -1.29 14.12
CA PRO A 83 0.02 0.07 14.22
C PRO A 83 0.53 0.55 12.86
N LEU A 84 0.23 1.80 12.52
CA LEU A 84 0.66 2.39 11.27
C LEU A 84 2.19 2.58 11.26
N ASN A 85 2.80 2.33 10.12
CA ASN A 85 4.18 2.73 9.90
C ASN A 85 4.32 4.26 9.82
N ARG A 86 5.55 4.76 9.71
CA ARG A 86 5.85 6.19 9.84
C ARG A 86 5.29 7.04 8.71
N ASP A 87 5.32 6.57 7.46
CA ASP A 87 4.78 7.31 6.32
C ASP A 87 3.25 7.41 6.36
N MET A 88 2.56 6.32 6.74
CA MET A 88 1.11 6.34 6.96
C MET A 88 0.74 7.24 8.14
N SER A 89 1.50 7.20 9.23
CA SER A 89 1.29 8.09 10.38
C SER A 89 1.51 9.56 10.00
N TYR A 90 2.56 9.85 9.23
CA TYR A 90 2.82 11.19 8.69
C TYR A 90 1.69 11.66 7.77
N MET A 91 1.19 10.80 6.86
CA MET A 91 0.04 11.12 6.02
C MET A 91 -1.16 11.57 6.85
N LEU A 92 -1.49 10.83 7.91
CA LEU A 92 -2.63 11.18 8.78
C LEU A 92 -2.39 12.50 9.52
N GLU A 93 -1.19 12.72 10.03
CA GLU A 93 -0.83 13.97 10.70
C GLU A 93 -0.90 15.17 9.74
N TYR A 94 -0.34 15.04 8.54
CA TYR A 94 -0.34 16.08 7.51
C TYR A 94 -1.77 16.51 7.13
N PHE A 95 -2.71 15.56 7.03
CA PHE A 95 -4.10 15.83 6.71
C PHE A 95 -5.00 16.01 7.95
N HIS A 96 -4.42 16.05 9.16
CA HIS A 96 -5.16 16.21 10.43
C HIS A 96 -6.27 15.16 10.63
N ILE A 97 -5.96 13.91 10.35
CA ILE A 97 -6.83 12.75 10.57
C ILE A 97 -6.33 12.00 11.82
N PRO A 98 -7.21 11.72 12.79
CA PRO A 98 -6.83 10.88 13.92
C PRO A 98 -6.52 9.45 13.47
N GLN A 99 -5.55 8.81 14.12
CA GLN A 99 -5.19 7.43 13.81
C GLN A 99 -6.37 6.50 14.13
N PRO A 100 -6.76 5.61 13.19
CA PRO A 100 -7.77 4.60 13.44
C PRO A 100 -7.31 3.60 14.52
N THR A 101 -8.27 3.06 15.26
CA THR A 101 -8.00 2.02 16.26
C THR A 101 -7.58 0.70 15.59
N VAL A 102 -6.60 0.02 16.16
CA VAL A 102 -6.15 -1.30 15.69
C VAL A 102 -7.21 -2.36 16.00
N MET A 103 -7.49 -3.23 15.03
CA MET A 103 -8.34 -4.40 15.17
C MET A 103 -7.52 -5.66 14.90
N HIS A 104 -7.19 -6.42 15.93
CA HIS A 104 -6.43 -7.67 15.80
C HIS A 104 -7.32 -8.89 15.51
N ASP A 105 -8.59 -8.85 15.89
CA ASP A 105 -9.56 -9.94 15.72
C ASP A 105 -10.94 -9.38 15.30
N ALA A 106 -11.44 -9.87 14.18
CA ALA A 106 -12.74 -9.49 13.63
C ALA A 106 -13.88 -10.41 14.06
N ALA A 107 -13.63 -11.46 14.86
CA ALA A 107 -14.67 -12.42 15.24
C ALA A 107 -15.86 -11.74 15.93
N GLY A 108 -17.08 -12.00 15.42
CA GLY A 108 -18.33 -11.40 15.93
C GLY A 108 -18.55 -9.93 15.56
N GLN A 109 -17.62 -9.29 14.87
CA GLN A 109 -17.78 -7.93 14.39
C GLN A 109 -18.60 -7.87 13.10
N GLN A 110 -19.24 -6.74 12.84
CA GLN A 110 -19.78 -6.42 11.52
C GLN A 110 -18.78 -5.57 10.77
N VAL A 111 -18.44 -5.97 9.53
CA VAL A 111 -17.31 -5.38 8.81
C VAL A 111 -17.65 -5.02 7.37
N ILE A 112 -17.02 -3.96 6.89
CA ILE A 112 -16.86 -3.61 5.48
C ILE A 112 -15.39 -3.85 5.14
N LEU A 113 -15.13 -4.67 4.13
CA LEU A 113 -13.77 -4.93 3.64
C LEU A 113 -13.39 -3.92 2.56
N VAL A 114 -12.18 -3.37 2.67
CA VAL A 114 -11.64 -2.41 1.71
C VAL A 114 -10.25 -2.89 1.26
N ASP A 115 -9.99 -2.81 -0.05
CA ASP A 115 -8.72 -3.18 -0.69
C ASP A 115 -8.36 -4.67 -0.57
N HIS A 116 -9.30 -5.52 -0.24
CA HIS A 116 -9.17 -6.97 -0.30
C HIS A 116 -10.53 -7.66 -0.27
N SER A 117 -10.56 -8.88 -0.81
CA SER A 117 -11.75 -9.75 -0.84
C SER A 117 -11.42 -11.21 -0.53
N SER A 118 -10.46 -11.44 0.37
CA SER A 118 -9.93 -12.77 0.69
C SER A 118 -9.70 -12.94 2.19
N TYR A 119 -10.06 -14.08 2.74
CA TYR A 119 -9.73 -14.42 4.14
C TYR A 119 -8.22 -14.52 4.39
N GLY A 120 -7.43 -14.85 3.36
CA GLY A 120 -5.97 -14.93 3.46
C GLY A 120 -5.27 -13.58 3.58
N ALA A 121 -5.96 -12.49 3.22
CA ALA A 121 -5.46 -11.12 3.37
C ALA A 121 -6.09 -10.39 4.56
N ALA A 122 -7.07 -10.99 5.22
CA ALA A 122 -7.83 -10.37 6.29
C ALA A 122 -7.22 -10.64 7.67
N VAL A 123 -7.53 -9.77 8.64
CA VAL A 123 -7.17 -9.98 10.05
C VAL A 123 -7.80 -11.27 10.60
N THR A 124 -7.20 -11.77 11.67
CA THR A 124 -7.69 -12.95 12.41
C THR A 124 -9.19 -12.84 12.69
N GLY A 125 -9.89 -14.00 12.70
CA GLY A 125 -11.31 -14.06 13.06
C GLY A 125 -12.29 -13.64 11.95
N MET A 126 -11.82 -13.20 10.78
CA MET A 126 -12.67 -12.67 9.70
C MET A 126 -13.73 -13.69 9.21
N LYS A 127 -13.45 -14.98 9.22
CA LYS A 127 -14.45 -16.03 8.90
C LYS A 127 -15.65 -16.07 9.87
N LYS A 128 -15.50 -15.48 11.05
CA LYS A 128 -16.55 -15.36 12.08
C LYS A 128 -17.15 -13.96 12.16
N ALA A 129 -16.70 -13.06 11.30
CA ALA A 129 -17.25 -11.72 11.16
C ALA A 129 -18.45 -11.72 10.21
N ARG A 130 -19.36 -10.76 10.39
CA ARG A 130 -20.43 -10.49 9.45
C ARG A 130 -19.95 -9.47 8.42
N ILE A 131 -19.60 -9.94 7.22
CA ILE A 131 -19.20 -9.09 6.11
C ILE A 131 -20.48 -8.53 5.47
N VAL A 132 -20.62 -7.22 5.39
CA VAL A 132 -21.77 -6.53 4.80
C VAL A 132 -21.45 -5.82 3.49
N GLU A 133 -20.21 -5.40 3.30
CA GLU A 133 -19.75 -4.78 2.04
C GLU A 133 -18.31 -5.17 1.72
N VAL A 134 -17.98 -5.12 0.44
CA VAL A 134 -16.61 -5.27 -0.09
C VAL A 134 -16.37 -4.20 -1.14
N ILE A 135 -15.30 -3.43 -0.99
CA ILE A 135 -14.79 -2.46 -1.96
C ILE A 135 -13.37 -2.84 -2.32
N ASP A 136 -13.17 -3.36 -3.51
CA ASP A 136 -11.90 -3.97 -3.89
C ASP A 136 -11.54 -3.71 -5.36
N ARG A 137 -10.30 -3.93 -5.71
CA ARG A 137 -9.72 -3.85 -7.05
C ARG A 137 -8.97 -5.12 -7.47
N HIS A 138 -8.78 -6.02 -6.54
CA HIS A 138 -8.03 -7.26 -6.74
C HIS A 138 -8.91 -8.39 -7.31
N ASN A 139 -8.30 -9.52 -7.60
CA ASN A 139 -9.04 -10.71 -7.96
C ASN A 139 -9.95 -11.13 -6.82
N ALA A 140 -11.20 -11.48 -7.13
CA ALA A 140 -12.15 -11.95 -6.12
C ALA A 140 -11.63 -13.23 -5.45
N GLY A 141 -11.60 -13.23 -4.12
CA GLY A 141 -10.89 -14.25 -3.35
C GLY A 141 -11.70 -14.95 -2.28
N GLY A 142 -12.60 -15.88 -2.63
CA GLY A 142 -13.09 -16.92 -1.72
C GLY A 142 -13.78 -16.43 -0.43
N LEU A 143 -14.47 -15.30 -0.45
CA LEU A 143 -15.33 -14.87 0.64
C LEU A 143 -16.68 -15.58 0.60
N GLU A 144 -17.21 -15.91 1.76
CA GLU A 144 -18.56 -16.41 1.96
C GLU A 144 -19.34 -15.38 2.78
N SER A 145 -20.62 -15.18 2.46
CA SER A 145 -21.51 -14.31 3.21
C SER A 145 -22.85 -14.99 3.48
N ASP A 146 -23.40 -14.77 4.67
CA ASP A 146 -24.67 -15.38 5.08
C ASP A 146 -25.92 -14.61 4.57
N GLY A 147 -25.72 -13.59 3.73
CA GLY A 147 -26.80 -12.74 3.22
C GLY A 147 -26.38 -11.87 2.06
N PHE A 148 -27.27 -10.95 1.68
CA PHE A 148 -26.96 -9.96 0.65
C PHE A 148 -25.88 -8.99 1.16
N ILE A 149 -24.84 -8.81 0.34
CA ILE A 149 -23.77 -7.84 0.56
C ILE A 149 -23.70 -6.87 -0.61
N TYR A 150 -23.22 -5.67 -0.37
CA TYR A 150 -22.80 -4.78 -1.43
C TYR A 150 -21.36 -5.16 -1.82
N TYR A 151 -21.17 -5.63 -3.04
CA TYR A 151 -19.84 -6.01 -3.54
C TYR A 151 -19.49 -5.15 -4.74
N ARG A 152 -18.46 -4.33 -4.62
CA ARG A 152 -17.96 -3.46 -5.68
C ARG A 152 -16.50 -3.77 -5.94
N ASN A 153 -16.22 -4.31 -7.12
CA ASN A 153 -14.86 -4.55 -7.60
C ASN A 153 -14.67 -3.82 -8.95
N ILE A 154 -13.64 -2.97 -9.01
CA ILE A 154 -13.29 -2.24 -10.24
C ILE A 154 -11.80 -2.44 -10.50
N PRO A 155 -11.39 -2.92 -11.69
CA PRO A 155 -9.99 -3.10 -12.05
C PRO A 155 -9.34 -1.73 -12.28
N THR A 156 -8.71 -1.20 -11.23
CA THR A 156 -8.02 0.08 -11.17
C THR A 156 -6.73 -0.06 -10.35
N ALA A 157 -5.84 0.91 -10.38
CA ALA A 157 -4.59 0.82 -9.62
C ALA A 157 -4.79 1.10 -8.12
N ALA A 158 -5.79 1.91 -7.74
CA ALA A 158 -6.03 2.33 -6.36
C ALA A 158 -7.48 2.08 -5.92
N THR A 159 -7.67 1.50 -4.74
CA THR A 159 -8.98 1.37 -4.10
C THR A 159 -9.51 2.74 -3.66
N SER A 160 -8.63 3.67 -3.30
CA SER A 160 -8.99 5.08 -3.06
C SER A 160 -9.66 5.75 -4.26
N SER A 161 -9.35 5.33 -5.50
CA SER A 161 -10.05 5.79 -6.71
C SER A 161 -11.50 5.30 -6.77
N ILE A 162 -11.78 4.08 -6.29
CA ILE A 162 -13.14 3.54 -6.18
C ILE A 162 -13.93 4.30 -5.13
N VAL A 163 -13.30 4.61 -4.00
CA VAL A 163 -13.92 5.40 -2.93
C VAL A 163 -14.22 6.82 -3.41
N TYR A 164 -13.28 7.47 -4.11
CA TYR A 164 -13.52 8.76 -4.76
C TYR A 164 -14.74 8.71 -5.71
N LEU A 165 -14.83 7.70 -6.58
CA LEU A 165 -15.97 7.51 -7.46
C LEU A 165 -17.28 7.39 -6.66
N SER A 166 -17.27 6.70 -5.52
CA SER A 166 -18.44 6.55 -4.66
C SER A 166 -18.90 7.89 -4.07
N PHE A 167 -17.99 8.82 -3.74
CA PHE A 167 -18.35 10.19 -3.38
C PHE A 167 -19.03 10.94 -4.53
N LYS A 168 -18.51 10.82 -5.75
CA LYS A 168 -19.10 11.46 -6.95
C LYS A 168 -20.51 10.94 -7.23
N GLU A 169 -20.71 9.65 -7.14
CA GLU A 169 -22.01 8.99 -7.41
C GLU A 169 -23.07 9.33 -6.36
N THR A 170 -22.68 9.36 -5.09
CA THR A 170 -23.62 9.63 -3.99
C THR A 170 -23.90 11.12 -3.77
N GLY A 171 -23.05 12.00 -4.32
CA GLY A 171 -23.12 13.44 -4.09
C GLY A 171 -22.83 13.85 -2.65
N VAL A 172 -22.23 12.97 -1.85
CA VAL A 172 -21.75 13.31 -0.51
C VAL A 172 -20.58 14.26 -0.61
N GLU A 173 -20.61 15.34 0.17
CA GLU A 173 -19.50 16.29 0.22
C GLU A 173 -18.23 15.60 0.71
N LEU A 174 -17.15 15.74 -0.06
CA LEU A 174 -15.83 15.23 0.27
C LEU A 174 -15.01 16.33 0.94
N PRO A 175 -14.71 16.27 2.25
CA PRO A 175 -13.93 17.33 2.91
C PRO A 175 -12.44 17.25 2.53
N LYS A 176 -11.75 18.37 2.69
CA LYS A 176 -10.35 18.54 2.34
C LYS A 176 -9.41 17.47 2.92
N ASN A 177 -9.57 17.16 4.19
CA ASN A 177 -8.72 16.18 4.89
C ASN A 177 -8.97 14.74 4.41
N ILE A 178 -10.23 14.37 4.12
CA ILE A 178 -10.56 13.06 3.54
C ILE A 178 -10.07 12.98 2.08
N ALA A 179 -10.22 14.05 1.31
CA ALA A 179 -9.62 14.12 -0.03
C ALA A 179 -8.11 13.91 0.02
N GLY A 180 -7.43 14.44 1.06
CA GLY A 180 -6.00 14.30 1.24
C GLY A 180 -5.54 12.85 1.45
N VAL A 181 -6.16 12.10 2.33
CA VAL A 181 -5.77 10.70 2.55
C VAL A 181 -6.11 9.81 1.35
N LEU A 182 -7.22 10.07 0.64
CA LEU A 182 -7.53 9.40 -0.61
C LEU A 182 -6.51 9.75 -1.71
N PHE A 183 -6.11 11.02 -1.80
CA PHE A 183 -5.06 11.46 -2.73
C PHE A 183 -3.75 10.72 -2.49
N ALA A 184 -3.30 10.66 -1.23
CA ALA A 184 -2.07 9.94 -0.86
C ALA A 184 -2.17 8.44 -1.23
N GLY A 185 -3.34 7.82 -1.04
CA GLY A 185 -3.62 6.45 -1.46
C GLY A 185 -3.46 6.27 -2.97
N VAL A 186 -4.12 7.12 -3.78
CA VAL A 186 -4.01 7.06 -5.25
C VAL A 186 -2.56 7.31 -5.70
N MET A 187 -1.90 8.32 -5.13
CA MET A 187 -0.51 8.66 -5.45
C MET A 187 0.42 7.47 -5.21
N SER A 188 0.31 6.83 -4.06
CA SER A 188 1.14 5.69 -3.68
C SER A 188 0.86 4.46 -4.55
N ALA A 189 -0.40 4.06 -4.74
CA ALA A 189 -0.78 2.88 -5.49
C ALA A 189 -0.51 2.98 -7.00
N THR A 190 -0.42 4.20 -7.53
CA THR A 190 -0.14 4.49 -8.94
C THR A 190 1.33 4.79 -9.23
N ASP A 191 2.20 4.76 -8.22
CA ASP A 191 3.58 5.26 -8.35
C ASP A 191 3.60 6.66 -8.98
N ASN A 192 2.84 7.57 -8.39
CA ASN A 192 2.66 8.94 -8.88
C ASN A 192 2.24 8.99 -10.38
N LEU A 193 1.30 8.14 -10.78
CA LEU A 193 0.78 7.94 -12.14
C LEU A 193 1.77 7.32 -13.14
N GLN A 194 2.88 6.75 -12.68
CA GLN A 194 3.89 6.10 -13.53
C GLN A 194 3.68 4.57 -13.64
N GLY A 195 2.89 3.98 -12.76
CA GLY A 195 2.60 2.55 -12.76
C GLY A 195 1.94 2.08 -14.06
N SER A 196 2.25 0.86 -14.50
CA SER A 196 1.74 0.28 -15.75
C SER A 196 0.25 -0.05 -15.74
N ASN A 197 -0.37 -0.14 -14.56
CA ASN A 197 -1.78 -0.48 -14.33
C ASN A 197 -2.67 0.74 -14.05
N VAL A 198 -2.17 1.96 -14.26
CA VAL A 198 -2.89 3.22 -14.01
C VAL A 198 -4.03 3.40 -15.02
N THR A 199 -5.26 3.53 -14.52
CA THR A 199 -6.46 3.68 -15.32
C THR A 199 -6.87 5.15 -15.49
N ALA A 200 -7.87 5.40 -16.33
CA ALA A 200 -8.47 6.73 -16.49
C ALA A 200 -9.13 7.21 -15.18
N LEU A 201 -9.74 6.29 -14.41
CA LEU A 201 -10.32 6.60 -13.11
C LEU A 201 -9.25 7.07 -12.11
N ASP A 202 -8.08 6.40 -12.08
CA ASP A 202 -6.98 6.82 -11.20
C ASP A 202 -6.47 8.21 -11.54
N ARG A 203 -6.31 8.51 -12.82
CA ARG A 203 -5.88 9.84 -13.27
C ARG A 203 -6.88 10.94 -12.91
N GLN A 204 -8.17 10.68 -13.10
CA GLN A 204 -9.21 11.63 -12.69
C GLN A 204 -9.23 11.81 -11.17
N ALA A 205 -9.20 10.72 -10.40
CA ALA A 205 -9.18 10.75 -8.95
C ALA A 205 -7.95 11.51 -8.44
N TYR A 206 -6.77 11.24 -9.01
CA TYR A 206 -5.53 11.92 -8.64
C TYR A 206 -5.64 13.44 -8.77
N GLU A 207 -6.09 13.96 -9.92
CA GLU A 207 -6.14 15.41 -10.15
C GLU A 207 -7.21 16.09 -9.30
N GLU A 208 -8.42 15.54 -9.22
CA GLU A 208 -9.50 16.14 -8.45
C GLU A 208 -9.25 16.05 -6.93
N LEU A 209 -8.71 14.94 -6.45
CA LEU A 209 -8.37 14.77 -5.04
C LEU A 209 -7.20 15.68 -4.62
N LYS A 210 -6.17 15.81 -5.45
CA LYS A 210 -5.04 16.72 -5.23
C LYS A 210 -5.50 18.17 -5.07
N GLU A 211 -6.33 18.64 -6.00
CA GLU A 211 -6.88 19.98 -5.96
C GLU A 211 -7.70 20.19 -4.68
N LYS A 212 -8.61 19.25 -4.37
CA LYS A 212 -9.48 19.31 -3.20
C LYS A 212 -8.71 19.24 -1.89
N ALA A 213 -7.67 18.41 -1.83
CA ALA A 213 -6.77 18.31 -0.68
C ALA A 213 -5.91 19.57 -0.49
N GLY A 214 -5.76 20.38 -1.53
CA GLY A 214 -4.93 21.58 -1.51
C GLY A 214 -3.43 21.28 -1.45
N VAL A 215 -2.99 20.14 -2.00
CA VAL A 215 -1.56 19.79 -2.11
C VAL A 215 -0.94 20.58 -3.23
N LYS A 216 -0.21 21.65 -2.87
CA LYS A 216 0.35 22.62 -3.83
C LYS A 216 1.57 22.10 -4.58
N ASP A 217 2.46 21.41 -3.88
CA ASP A 217 3.67 20.83 -4.48
C ASP A 217 3.77 19.34 -4.09
N ILE A 218 3.48 18.49 -5.07
CA ILE A 218 3.52 17.03 -4.92
C ILE A 218 4.92 16.53 -4.62
N ARG A 219 5.95 17.17 -5.19
CA ARG A 219 7.34 16.73 -4.99
C ARG A 219 7.76 16.95 -3.54
N VAL A 220 7.33 18.08 -2.94
CA VAL A 220 7.57 18.34 -1.53
C VAL A 220 6.82 17.34 -0.67
N PHE A 221 5.52 17.11 -0.93
CA PHE A 221 4.71 16.16 -0.17
C PHE A 221 5.28 14.74 -0.26
N HIS A 222 5.64 14.27 -1.46
CA HIS A 222 6.24 12.96 -1.68
C HIS A 222 7.58 12.81 -0.95
N LYS A 223 8.44 13.84 -1.04
CA LYS A 223 9.73 13.84 -0.34
C LYS A 223 9.58 13.76 1.17
N GLU A 224 8.59 14.46 1.73
CA GLU A 224 8.35 14.39 3.19
C GLU A 224 7.75 13.02 3.60
N LEU A 225 6.93 12.39 2.77
CA LEU A 225 6.48 11.00 2.98
C LEU A 225 7.65 10.03 2.96
N GLU A 226 8.55 10.14 1.97
CA GLU A 226 9.75 9.31 1.90
C GLU A 226 10.65 9.53 3.12
N LYS A 227 10.85 10.79 3.51
CA LYS A 227 11.60 11.12 4.72
C LYS A 227 10.97 10.48 5.96
N ALA A 228 9.65 10.56 6.11
CA ALA A 228 8.94 9.92 7.22
C ALA A 228 9.11 8.40 7.22
N ALA A 229 9.01 7.76 6.05
CA ALA A 229 9.16 6.31 5.91
C ALA A 229 10.53 5.79 6.35
N PHE A 230 11.58 6.52 6.01
CA PHE A 230 12.97 6.06 6.18
C PHE A 230 13.75 6.81 7.26
N THR A 231 13.13 7.73 8.01
CA THR A 231 13.81 8.39 9.14
C THR A 231 14.06 7.43 10.29
N HIS A 232 15.26 7.51 10.84
CA HIS A 232 15.66 6.77 12.04
C HIS A 232 15.70 7.67 13.29
N GLU A 233 15.16 8.88 13.18
CA GLU A 233 15.11 9.83 14.29
C GLU A 233 14.30 9.29 15.46
N GLY A 234 14.83 9.41 16.66
CA GLY A 234 14.21 8.92 17.90
C GLY A 234 14.26 7.41 18.11
N MET A 235 14.84 6.63 17.18
CA MET A 235 15.02 5.18 17.36
C MET A 235 16.33 4.86 18.06
N SER A 236 16.30 3.87 18.93
CA SER A 236 17.52 3.25 19.49
C SER A 236 18.23 2.43 18.40
N ASP A 237 19.53 2.16 18.60
CA ASP A 237 20.33 1.35 17.68
C ASP A 237 19.75 -0.05 17.46
N LYS A 238 19.20 -0.62 18.53
CA LYS A 238 18.51 -1.91 18.49
C LYS A 238 17.28 -1.86 17.56
N GLU A 239 16.40 -0.89 17.77
CA GLU A 239 15.19 -0.72 16.95
C GLU A 239 15.54 -0.51 15.48
N ILE A 240 16.58 0.27 15.18
CA ILE A 240 17.05 0.49 13.81
C ILE A 240 17.51 -0.82 13.19
N PHE A 241 18.36 -1.59 13.90
CA PHE A 241 18.87 -2.87 13.40
C PHE A 241 17.75 -3.89 13.18
N GLU A 242 16.73 -3.90 14.06
CA GLU A 242 15.60 -4.84 14.02
C GLU A 242 14.47 -4.43 13.05
N THR A 243 14.49 -3.24 12.46
CA THR A 243 13.40 -2.72 11.60
C THR A 243 13.06 -3.65 10.42
N ASP A 244 14.06 -4.13 9.70
CA ASP A 244 13.91 -5.17 8.66
C ASP A 244 14.97 -6.25 8.84
N CYS A 245 14.79 -7.07 9.85
CA CYS A 245 15.72 -8.08 10.30
C CYS A 245 15.15 -9.49 10.07
N LYS A 246 15.99 -10.42 9.62
CA LYS A 246 15.63 -11.83 9.42
C LYS A 246 16.69 -12.75 9.94
N ASP A 247 16.23 -13.80 10.64
CA ASP A 247 17.09 -14.88 11.12
C ASP A 247 17.06 -16.06 10.13
N TYR A 248 18.21 -16.66 9.98
CA TYR A 248 18.43 -17.82 9.12
C TYR A 248 19.27 -18.87 9.85
N VAL A 249 19.07 -20.12 9.49
CA VAL A 249 19.93 -21.24 9.93
C VAL A 249 20.45 -21.96 8.69
N VAL A 250 21.77 -22.17 8.66
CA VAL A 250 22.48 -22.88 7.60
C VAL A 250 23.36 -23.92 8.24
N LYS A 251 22.99 -25.21 8.17
CA LYS A 251 23.61 -26.29 8.96
C LYS A 251 23.65 -25.91 10.45
N ASP A 252 24.82 -25.85 11.04
CA ASP A 252 25.05 -25.50 12.45
C ASP A 252 25.25 -23.99 12.69
N TRP A 253 25.13 -23.16 11.63
CA TRP A 253 25.31 -21.73 11.69
C TRP A 253 23.99 -21.00 11.81
N ALA A 254 23.86 -20.19 12.85
CA ALA A 254 22.80 -19.20 12.93
C ALA A 254 23.33 -17.86 12.40
N MET A 255 22.54 -17.17 11.59
CA MET A 255 22.86 -15.84 11.10
C MET A 255 21.64 -14.92 11.13
N THR A 256 21.89 -13.66 11.43
CA THR A 256 20.90 -12.60 11.38
C THR A 256 21.33 -11.58 10.34
N ILE A 257 20.47 -11.28 9.40
CA ILE A 257 20.73 -10.28 8.35
C ILE A 257 19.67 -9.20 8.44
N SER A 258 20.09 -8.00 8.80
CA SER A 258 19.26 -6.79 8.74
C SER A 258 19.39 -6.09 7.39
N GLN A 259 18.40 -5.29 7.01
CA GLN A 259 18.47 -4.39 5.87
C GLN A 259 17.99 -3.00 6.28
N LEU A 260 18.76 -1.98 5.93
CA LEU A 260 18.53 -0.60 6.31
C LEU A 260 18.67 0.30 5.08
N GLU A 261 17.73 1.23 4.90
CA GLU A 261 17.76 2.20 3.83
C GLU A 261 18.00 3.61 4.40
N CYS A 262 18.92 4.35 3.81
CA CYS A 262 19.24 5.74 4.11
C CYS A 262 18.83 6.63 2.95
N LEU A 263 18.37 7.83 3.23
CA LEU A 263 17.88 8.76 2.22
C LEU A 263 18.97 9.38 1.35
N ASN A 264 20.17 9.58 1.92
CA ASN A 264 21.27 10.29 1.27
C ASN A 264 22.64 9.83 1.79
N ASP A 265 23.72 10.39 1.19
CA ASP A 265 25.10 10.03 1.52
C ASP A 265 25.49 10.38 2.97
N GLU A 266 24.98 11.46 3.53
CA GLU A 266 25.29 11.89 4.89
C GLU A 266 24.72 10.89 5.91
N GLU A 267 23.43 10.56 5.79
CA GLU A 267 22.77 9.56 6.63
C GLU A 267 23.41 8.18 6.46
N PHE A 268 23.77 7.80 5.22
CA PHE A 268 24.45 6.54 4.92
C PHE A 268 25.78 6.43 5.67
N ALA A 269 26.61 7.48 5.63
CA ALA A 269 27.89 7.49 6.32
C ALA A 269 27.74 7.46 7.85
N GLN A 270 26.78 8.22 8.40
CA GLN A 270 26.47 8.21 9.83
C GLN A 270 25.97 6.85 10.28
N MET A 271 25.05 6.26 9.51
CA MET A 271 24.42 4.99 9.87
C MET A 271 25.41 3.83 9.74
N LYS A 272 26.33 3.86 8.78
CA LYS A 272 27.44 2.89 8.69
C LYS A 272 28.21 2.82 9.99
N SER A 273 28.69 3.95 10.47
CA SER A 273 29.48 4.03 11.71
C SER A 273 28.68 3.61 12.94
N ARG A 274 27.42 4.07 13.02
CA ARG A 274 26.50 3.80 14.13
C ARG A 274 26.16 2.31 14.23
N MET A 275 25.83 1.67 13.11
CA MET A 275 25.44 0.26 13.08
C MET A 275 26.63 -0.67 13.30
N LEU A 276 27.81 -0.37 12.78
CA LEU A 276 29.03 -1.13 13.09
C LEU A 276 29.32 -1.10 14.61
N ALA A 277 29.19 0.07 15.24
CA ALA A 277 29.38 0.19 16.68
C ALA A 277 28.36 -0.67 17.45
N TYR A 278 27.07 -0.57 17.09
CA TYR A 278 26.00 -1.34 17.71
C TYR A 278 26.19 -2.86 17.52
N MET A 279 26.43 -3.31 16.30
CA MET A 279 26.59 -4.73 15.98
C MET A 279 27.69 -5.40 16.82
N ASN A 280 28.76 -4.67 17.18
CA ASN A 280 29.80 -5.17 18.09
C ASN A 280 29.33 -5.36 19.54
N THR A 281 28.21 -4.75 19.93
CA THR A 281 27.64 -4.87 21.28
C THR A 281 26.62 -5.99 21.42
N ILE A 282 26.16 -6.58 20.30
CA ILE A 282 25.10 -7.59 20.34
C ILE A 282 25.59 -8.86 21.06
N PRO A 283 24.89 -9.31 22.13
CA PRO A 283 25.35 -10.46 22.92
C PRO A 283 25.51 -11.77 22.15
N GLY A 284 24.79 -11.94 21.05
CA GLY A 284 24.80 -13.14 20.21
C GLY A 284 26.15 -13.45 19.55
N HIS A 285 27.05 -12.47 19.42
CA HIS A 285 28.44 -12.72 18.97
C HIS A 285 29.16 -13.77 19.83
N LYS A 286 28.88 -13.82 21.13
CA LYS A 286 29.45 -14.78 22.04
C LYS A 286 28.87 -16.20 21.91
N ALA A 287 27.70 -16.32 21.25
CA ALA A 287 27.00 -17.58 21.05
C ALA A 287 27.18 -18.17 19.65
N GLY A 288 28.07 -17.59 18.81
CA GLY A 288 28.36 -18.09 17.46
C GLY A 288 27.34 -17.65 16.39
N VAL A 289 26.47 -16.69 16.68
CA VAL A 289 25.56 -16.10 15.70
C VAL A 289 26.30 -15.08 14.82
N LEU A 290 26.14 -15.17 13.52
CA LEU A 290 26.72 -14.25 12.55
C LEU A 290 25.76 -13.07 12.28
N TYR A 291 26.25 -11.85 12.42
CA TYR A 291 25.45 -10.65 12.18
C TYR A 291 25.92 -9.91 10.95
N PHE A 292 24.97 -9.63 10.07
CA PHE A 292 25.13 -8.85 8.85
C PHE A 292 24.09 -7.76 8.76
N LEU A 293 24.43 -6.65 8.09
CA LEU A 293 23.51 -5.58 7.77
C LEU A 293 23.74 -5.11 6.34
N VAL A 294 22.71 -5.14 5.50
CA VAL A 294 22.71 -4.54 4.16
C VAL A 294 22.29 -3.07 4.33
N LEU A 295 23.25 -2.17 4.16
CA LEU A 295 23.02 -0.74 4.19
C LEU A 295 22.86 -0.22 2.77
N LYS A 296 21.77 0.51 2.49
CA LYS A 296 21.42 1.01 1.15
C LYS A 296 21.25 2.52 1.17
N ASN A 297 21.72 3.19 0.13
CA ASN A 297 21.49 4.60 -0.14
C ASN A 297 20.44 4.74 -1.25
N ARG A 298 19.27 5.29 -0.93
CA ARG A 298 18.17 5.44 -1.89
C ARG A 298 18.48 6.44 -2.99
N SER A 299 19.23 7.51 -2.69
CA SER A 299 19.50 8.57 -3.66
C SER A 299 20.46 8.14 -4.75
N THR A 300 21.43 7.26 -4.44
CA THR A 300 22.48 6.82 -5.36
C THR A 300 22.35 5.36 -5.78
N GLY A 301 21.57 4.58 -5.07
CA GLY A 301 21.50 3.13 -5.21
C GLY A 301 22.70 2.39 -4.62
N ALA A 302 23.69 3.10 -4.04
CA ALA A 302 24.84 2.46 -3.42
C ALA A 302 24.39 1.52 -2.29
N ALA A 303 25.09 0.38 -2.18
CA ALA A 303 24.82 -0.60 -1.15
C ALA A 303 26.12 -1.16 -0.58
N GLU A 304 26.14 -1.38 0.75
CA GLU A 304 27.24 -2.02 1.44
C GLU A 304 26.72 -3.11 2.37
N LEU A 305 27.51 -4.17 2.53
CA LEU A 305 27.31 -5.18 3.56
C LEU A 305 28.21 -4.85 4.75
N LEU A 306 27.62 -4.64 5.91
CA LEU A 306 28.34 -4.48 7.16
C LEU A 306 28.32 -5.80 7.92
N TYR A 307 29.40 -6.12 8.63
CA TYR A 307 29.53 -7.33 9.45
C TYR A 307 30.51 -7.13 10.59
N THR A 308 30.41 -7.96 11.61
CA THR A 308 31.31 -7.93 12.77
C THR A 308 31.67 -9.34 13.20
N GLY A 309 32.92 -9.50 13.68
CA GLY A 309 33.45 -10.78 14.13
C GLY A 309 34.19 -11.56 13.06
N ALA A 310 35.24 -12.27 13.46
CA ALA A 310 36.18 -12.94 12.56
C ALA A 310 35.53 -13.96 11.63
N MET A 311 34.50 -14.66 12.08
CA MET A 311 33.81 -15.65 11.22
C MET A 311 32.94 -14.96 10.16
N ALA A 312 32.19 -13.92 10.51
CA ALA A 312 31.42 -13.14 9.56
C ALA A 312 32.31 -12.47 8.51
N GLU A 313 33.47 -11.94 8.94
CA GLU A 313 34.51 -11.42 8.04
C GLU A 313 35.03 -12.50 7.08
N SER A 314 35.35 -13.69 7.59
CA SER A 314 35.85 -14.80 6.76
C SER A 314 34.83 -15.23 5.69
N VAL A 315 33.57 -15.30 6.06
CA VAL A 315 32.46 -15.63 5.13
C VAL A 315 32.26 -14.51 4.12
N ALA A 316 32.22 -13.24 4.56
CA ALA A 316 32.03 -12.09 3.68
C ALA A 316 33.16 -11.97 2.64
N LYS A 317 34.41 -12.18 3.03
CA LYS A 317 35.57 -12.16 2.12
C LYS A 317 35.53 -13.23 1.04
N LYS A 318 34.88 -14.36 1.30
CA LYS A 318 34.67 -15.41 0.30
C LYS A 318 33.47 -15.13 -0.60
N ALA A 319 32.39 -14.58 -0.02
CA ALA A 319 31.15 -14.32 -0.74
C ALA A 319 31.19 -13.06 -1.62
N PHE A 320 31.97 -12.03 -1.22
CA PHE A 320 31.98 -10.74 -1.88
C PHE A 320 33.40 -10.25 -2.19
N ALA A 321 33.66 -9.98 -3.47
CA ALA A 321 34.95 -9.45 -3.91
C ALA A 321 35.18 -8.05 -3.28
N GLY A 322 36.41 -7.81 -2.79
CA GLY A 322 36.79 -6.54 -2.19
C GLY A 322 36.25 -6.32 -0.76
N ALA A 323 35.74 -7.36 -0.11
CA ALA A 323 35.39 -7.30 1.31
C ALA A 323 36.64 -7.10 2.18
N ASP A 324 36.57 -6.21 3.16
CA ASP A 324 37.64 -5.92 4.10
C ASP A 324 37.34 -6.43 5.54
N ALA A 325 37.76 -5.72 6.59
CA ALA A 325 37.62 -6.18 7.96
C ALA A 325 36.16 -6.14 8.50
N ASN A 326 35.33 -5.24 8.00
CA ASN A 326 33.98 -5.04 8.55
C ASN A 326 32.91 -4.60 7.54
N HIS A 327 33.28 -4.44 6.26
CA HIS A 327 32.32 -4.14 5.22
C HIS A 327 32.74 -4.68 3.83
N ALA A 328 31.75 -4.79 2.93
CA ALA A 328 31.94 -5.06 1.54
C ALA A 328 31.05 -4.15 0.70
N VAL A 329 31.59 -3.56 -0.36
CA VAL A 329 30.79 -2.80 -1.33
C VAL A 329 30.01 -3.81 -2.18
N LEU A 330 28.71 -3.60 -2.26
CA LEU A 330 27.81 -4.45 -3.03
C LEU A 330 27.51 -3.78 -4.39
N LYS A 331 26.90 -4.54 -5.30
CA LYS A 331 26.32 -3.94 -6.50
C LYS A 331 25.21 -2.96 -6.13
N ASN A 332 24.98 -1.96 -6.98
CA ASN A 332 23.90 -1.01 -6.75
C ASN A 332 22.53 -1.71 -6.56
N ASN A 333 21.74 -1.20 -5.64
CA ASN A 333 20.43 -1.74 -5.27
C ASN A 333 20.46 -3.22 -4.85
N ALA A 334 21.57 -3.68 -4.26
CA ALA A 334 21.63 -5.03 -3.71
C ALA A 334 20.57 -5.20 -2.60
N ASP A 335 20.03 -6.41 -2.53
CA ASP A 335 18.94 -6.76 -1.63
C ASP A 335 19.30 -7.99 -0.78
N ARG A 336 18.89 -7.97 0.49
CA ARG A 336 19.14 -9.07 1.44
C ARG A 336 18.74 -10.42 0.88
N LYS A 337 17.49 -10.56 0.43
CA LYS A 337 16.91 -11.84 0.00
C LYS A 337 17.44 -12.31 -1.35
N ARG A 338 17.62 -11.38 -2.27
CA ARG A 338 18.02 -11.71 -3.66
C ARG A 338 19.52 -11.90 -3.81
N ASP A 339 20.33 -11.09 -3.12
CA ASP A 339 21.76 -10.95 -3.42
C ASP A 339 22.65 -11.39 -2.26
N VAL A 340 22.29 -11.10 -1.01
CA VAL A 340 23.19 -11.26 0.13
C VAL A 340 23.01 -12.60 0.83
N GLU A 341 21.79 -12.95 1.22
CA GLU A 341 21.51 -14.22 1.91
C GLU A 341 21.97 -15.43 1.10
N PRO A 342 21.65 -15.54 -0.20
CA PRO A 342 22.10 -16.70 -0.98
C PRO A 342 23.63 -16.82 -1.12
N ALA A 343 24.34 -15.68 -1.21
CA ALA A 343 25.80 -15.68 -1.31
C ALA A 343 26.44 -16.15 0.01
N ILE A 344 25.97 -15.61 1.15
CA ILE A 344 26.45 -16.01 2.46
C ILE A 344 26.13 -17.49 2.75
N ARG A 345 24.89 -17.92 2.43
CA ARG A 345 24.46 -19.32 2.57
C ARG A 345 25.40 -20.27 1.82
N THR A 346 25.70 -19.97 0.57
CA THR A 346 26.58 -20.78 -0.28
C THR A 346 27.97 -20.98 0.36
N GLU A 347 28.51 -19.95 0.97
CA GLU A 347 29.82 -20.05 1.63
C GLU A 347 29.71 -20.81 2.96
N LEU A 348 28.67 -20.61 3.76
CA LEU A 348 28.47 -21.35 5.01
C LEU A 348 28.25 -22.86 4.76
N GLU A 349 27.57 -23.24 3.69
CA GLU A 349 27.41 -24.64 3.30
C GLU A 349 28.73 -25.35 2.98
N ARG A 350 29.72 -24.59 2.52
CA ARG A 350 31.08 -25.11 2.24
C ARG A 350 31.97 -25.23 3.49
N TYR A 351 31.61 -24.53 4.58
CA TYR A 351 32.36 -24.67 5.82
C TYR A 351 32.10 -26.04 6.43
N VAL A 352 33.16 -26.82 6.53
CA VAL A 352 33.19 -28.06 7.34
C VAL A 352 33.67 -27.65 8.73
N GLN A 353 32.88 -27.87 9.74
CA GLN A 353 33.36 -27.79 11.12
C GLN A 353 34.24 -29.04 11.35
N TYR A 354 35.53 -28.84 11.58
CA TYR A 354 36.43 -29.87 12.03
C TYR A 354 36.32 -29.99 13.55
#